data_eb77c6bee1438c5e63fc3ab46fa1f55a
#
_entry.id   eb77c6bee1438c5e63fc3ab46fa1f55a
#
_cell.length_a   1.000
_cell.length_b   1.000
_cell.length_c   1.000
_cell.angle_alpha   90.00
_cell.angle_beta   90.00
_cell.angle_gamma   90.00
#
_symmetry.space_group_name_H-M   'P 1'
#
loop_
_entity.id
_entity.type
_entity.pdbx_description
1 polymer ?
#
loop_
_entity_poly.entity_id
_entity_poly.type
_entity_poly.pdbx_seq_one_letter_code
_entity_poly.pdbx_strand_id
1 'polypeptide(L)'
;VKLSRVVWLVVLILIIAGLTYFFYPPFRLFTFVVAGRSPVCPLGEAVKAPDNLRRQVEYKDQILRASRLVEEDPKGFELWQTPNGRYWIPAGSRYVLPFNLAEQERKIYGTGDFGPHAGDITLDCGANVGVTVHEELAAGAKTVVAIEPAPENIECLRRNYASEIQSGRVIIVSKGVWDRDDFLTLRVDPKNSAADSFVIHREGAVDVDKIPLTTIDEIVADLKLPRVDYIKLDIEGAEPKALAGARETLAHYKPRISIATYHEPDHPRVIPELIRAAQPGYEMRCGPCAETDHALRPDVLYFK
;
A
#
# COMPACT_ATOMS: atom_id res chain seq x y z
N VAL A 1 -53.15 -3.95 -27.44
CA VAL A 1 -52.30 -5.10 -27.80
C VAL A 1 -50.82 -4.66 -28.08
N LYS A 2 -50.59 -3.55 -28.84
CA LYS A 2 -49.21 -3.07 -29.12
C LYS A 2 -48.50 -2.55 -27.87
N LEU A 3 -49.18 -1.87 -26.96
CA LEU A 3 -48.60 -1.31 -25.72
C LEU A 3 -48.11 -2.43 -24.79
N SER A 4 -48.84 -3.53 -24.70
CA SER A 4 -48.46 -4.71 -23.88
C SER A 4 -47.17 -5.37 -24.37
N ARG A 5 -46.95 -5.47 -25.69
CA ARG A 5 -45.67 -6.05 -26.22
C ARG A 5 -44.45 -5.18 -25.95
N VAL A 6 -44.62 -3.86 -26.02
CA VAL A 6 -43.55 -2.91 -25.69
C VAL A 6 -43.20 -3.00 -24.20
N VAL A 7 -44.19 -3.07 -23.32
CA VAL A 7 -43.98 -3.21 -21.88
C VAL A 7 -43.22 -4.52 -21.56
N TRP A 8 -43.65 -5.64 -22.15
CA TRP A 8 -42.95 -6.92 -21.96
C TRP A 8 -41.50 -6.91 -22.46
N LEU A 9 -41.25 -6.23 -23.61
CA LEU A 9 -39.91 -6.07 -24.14
C LEU A 9 -39.01 -5.25 -23.17
N VAL A 10 -39.55 -4.14 -22.65
CA VAL A 10 -38.82 -3.30 -21.66
C VAL A 10 -38.53 -4.09 -20.40
N VAL A 11 -39.51 -4.83 -19.87
CA VAL A 11 -39.33 -5.69 -18.69
C VAL A 11 -38.24 -6.75 -18.94
N LEU A 12 -38.28 -7.39 -20.12
CA LEU A 12 -37.27 -8.39 -20.48
C LEU A 12 -35.86 -7.77 -20.57
N ILE A 13 -35.72 -6.58 -21.18
CA ILE A 13 -34.44 -5.87 -21.25
C ILE A 13 -33.92 -5.53 -19.83
N LEU A 14 -34.79 -5.06 -18.94
CA LEU A 14 -34.42 -4.74 -17.57
C LEU A 14 -33.98 -6.00 -16.79
N ILE A 15 -34.67 -7.15 -16.99
CA ILE A 15 -34.28 -8.42 -16.38
C ILE A 15 -32.90 -8.86 -16.92
N ILE A 16 -32.70 -8.81 -18.24
CA ILE A 16 -31.41 -9.19 -18.84
C ILE A 16 -30.30 -8.25 -18.33
N ALA A 17 -30.54 -6.94 -18.31
CA ALA A 17 -29.57 -5.97 -17.78
C ALA A 17 -29.25 -6.23 -16.31
N GLY A 18 -30.27 -6.53 -15.48
CA GLY A 18 -30.10 -6.91 -14.07
C GLY A 18 -29.29 -8.18 -13.91
N LEU A 19 -29.61 -9.24 -14.64
CA LEU A 19 -28.85 -10.50 -14.62
C LEU A 19 -27.40 -10.26 -15.08
N THR A 20 -27.22 -9.50 -16.17
CA THR A 20 -25.88 -9.18 -16.67
C THR A 20 -25.07 -8.38 -15.62
N TYR A 21 -25.70 -7.43 -14.94
CA TYR A 21 -25.05 -6.66 -13.87
C TYR A 21 -24.55 -7.56 -12.73
N PHE A 22 -25.35 -8.54 -12.30
CA PHE A 22 -24.96 -9.43 -11.19
C PHE A 22 -23.97 -10.51 -11.61
N PHE A 23 -24.11 -11.11 -12.78
CA PHE A 23 -23.37 -12.29 -13.18
C PHE A 23 -22.20 -12.03 -14.13
N TYR A 24 -22.09 -10.79 -14.68
CA TYR A 24 -21.01 -10.44 -15.60
C TYR A 24 -20.26 -9.19 -15.08
N PRO A 25 -19.22 -9.36 -14.27
CA PRO A 25 -18.46 -8.27 -13.64
C PRO A 25 -18.05 -7.15 -14.60
N PRO A 26 -17.54 -7.40 -15.82
CA PRO A 26 -17.16 -6.31 -16.72
C PRO A 26 -18.30 -5.34 -17.04
N PHE A 27 -19.55 -5.82 -17.17
CA PHE A 27 -20.71 -4.96 -17.37
C PHE A 27 -21.01 -4.13 -16.12
N ARG A 28 -20.97 -4.74 -14.93
CA ARG A 28 -21.14 -4.01 -13.67
C ARG A 28 -20.10 -2.91 -13.51
N LEU A 29 -18.83 -3.22 -13.75
CA LEU A 29 -17.73 -2.27 -13.64
C LEU A 29 -17.86 -1.13 -14.67
N PHE A 30 -18.28 -1.44 -15.89
CA PHE A 30 -18.62 -0.42 -16.88
C PHE A 30 -19.71 0.53 -16.36
N THR A 31 -20.77 0.00 -15.71
CA THR A 31 -21.82 0.87 -15.13
C THR A 31 -21.27 1.78 -14.02
N PHE A 32 -20.28 1.34 -13.23
CA PHE A 32 -19.64 2.21 -12.23
C PHE A 32 -18.88 3.36 -12.88
N VAL A 33 -18.15 3.09 -13.96
CA VAL A 33 -17.44 4.15 -14.71
C VAL A 33 -18.43 5.16 -15.27
N VAL A 34 -19.50 4.70 -15.93
CA VAL A 34 -20.54 5.59 -16.50
C VAL A 34 -21.29 6.37 -15.43
N ALA A 35 -21.53 5.76 -14.27
CA ALA A 35 -22.20 6.40 -13.14
C ALA A 35 -21.30 7.33 -12.29
N GLY A 36 -20.05 7.55 -12.70
CA GLY A 36 -19.09 8.38 -11.96
C GLY A 36 -18.60 7.77 -10.64
N ARG A 37 -18.80 6.46 -10.47
CA ARG A 37 -18.31 5.70 -9.30
C ARG A 37 -16.92 5.12 -9.51
N SER A 38 -16.17 5.68 -10.44
CA SER A 38 -14.78 5.34 -10.76
C SER A 38 -14.03 6.63 -11.09
N PRO A 39 -13.82 7.50 -10.08
CA PRO A 39 -13.32 8.86 -10.33
C PRO A 39 -11.88 8.89 -10.88
N VAL A 40 -11.11 7.83 -10.66
CA VAL A 40 -9.68 7.78 -10.99
C VAL A 40 -9.33 6.57 -11.85
N CYS A 41 -9.99 5.42 -11.66
CA CYS A 41 -9.71 4.21 -12.44
C CYS A 41 -10.18 4.36 -13.89
N PRO A 42 -9.28 4.35 -14.88
CA PRO A 42 -9.66 4.33 -16.28
C PRO A 42 -10.33 2.99 -16.63
N LEU A 43 -11.19 2.98 -17.66
CA LEU A 43 -11.95 1.79 -18.04
C LEU A 43 -11.06 0.55 -18.25
N GLY A 44 -9.87 0.75 -18.84
CA GLY A 44 -8.93 -0.34 -19.08
C GLY A 44 -8.39 -1.02 -17.81
N GLU A 45 -8.25 -0.27 -16.70
CA GLU A 45 -7.90 -0.84 -15.38
C GLU A 45 -9.13 -1.33 -14.63
N ALA A 46 -10.25 -0.63 -14.78
CA ALA A 46 -11.52 -1.01 -14.17
C ALA A 46 -11.94 -2.44 -14.51
N VAL A 47 -11.87 -2.82 -15.79
CA VAL A 47 -12.29 -4.16 -16.24
C VAL A 47 -11.37 -5.28 -15.74
N LYS A 48 -10.16 -4.97 -15.28
CA LYS A 48 -9.21 -5.93 -14.70
C LYS A 48 -9.43 -6.15 -13.20
N ALA A 49 -10.25 -5.34 -12.53
CA ALA A 49 -10.41 -5.40 -11.08
C ALA A 49 -10.73 -6.81 -10.52
N PRO A 50 -11.64 -7.61 -11.10
CA PRO A 50 -11.90 -8.98 -10.65
C PRO A 50 -10.68 -9.90 -10.78
N ASP A 51 -9.91 -9.75 -11.86
CA ASP A 51 -8.68 -10.52 -12.08
C ASP A 51 -7.57 -10.11 -11.12
N ASN A 52 -7.49 -8.83 -10.77
CA ASN A 52 -6.53 -8.32 -9.79
C ASN A 52 -6.74 -8.99 -8.42
N LEU A 53 -7.98 -8.99 -7.93
CA LEU A 53 -8.32 -9.63 -6.65
C LEU A 53 -8.10 -11.14 -6.69
N ARG A 54 -8.52 -11.80 -7.77
CA ARG A 54 -8.32 -13.24 -7.94
C ARG A 54 -6.84 -13.61 -7.88
N ARG A 55 -5.98 -12.90 -8.62
CA ARG A 55 -4.52 -13.13 -8.61
C ARG A 55 -3.91 -12.90 -7.23
N GLN A 56 -4.36 -11.87 -6.51
CA GLN A 56 -3.91 -11.61 -5.14
C GLN A 56 -4.17 -12.82 -4.24
N VAL A 57 -5.39 -13.36 -4.29
CA VAL A 57 -5.78 -14.55 -3.50
C VAL A 57 -4.99 -15.79 -3.95
N GLU A 58 -4.87 -16.03 -5.26
CA GLU A 58 -4.13 -17.16 -5.80
C GLU A 58 -2.65 -17.15 -5.38
N TYR A 59 -1.95 -16.01 -5.52
CA TYR A 59 -0.55 -15.88 -5.08
C TYR A 59 -0.41 -16.03 -3.58
N LYS A 60 -1.26 -15.36 -2.79
CA LYS A 60 -1.28 -15.52 -1.33
C LYS A 60 -1.40 -16.99 -0.92
N ASP A 61 -2.34 -17.72 -1.52
CA ASP A 61 -2.57 -19.15 -1.20
C ASP A 61 -1.42 -20.04 -1.65
N GLN A 62 -0.77 -19.74 -2.78
CA GLN A 62 0.42 -20.46 -3.24
C GLN A 62 1.60 -20.23 -2.29
N ILE A 63 1.86 -18.99 -1.92
CA ILE A 63 2.95 -18.62 -0.99
C ILE A 63 2.69 -19.26 0.38
N LEU A 64 1.47 -19.17 0.91
CA LEU A 64 1.13 -19.75 2.21
C LEU A 64 1.36 -21.26 2.24
N ARG A 65 0.93 -21.98 1.18
CA ARG A 65 1.14 -23.44 1.08
C ARG A 65 2.61 -23.84 0.94
N ALA A 66 3.43 -23.00 0.34
CA ALA A 66 4.85 -23.23 0.15
C ALA A 66 5.72 -22.72 1.30
N SER A 67 5.13 -21.98 2.24
CA SER A 67 5.83 -21.44 3.39
C SER A 67 5.81 -22.41 4.57
N ARG A 68 6.85 -22.34 5.40
CA ARG A 68 6.97 -23.13 6.61
C ARG A 68 7.60 -22.32 7.74
N LEU A 69 7.14 -22.58 8.95
CA LEU A 69 7.77 -22.10 10.16
C LEU A 69 9.13 -22.78 10.34
N VAL A 70 10.17 -22.02 10.61
CA VAL A 70 11.54 -22.47 10.82
C VAL A 70 11.93 -22.39 12.28
N GLU A 71 11.54 -21.30 12.95
CA GLU A 71 11.94 -20.99 14.32
C GLU A 71 10.84 -20.18 15.01
N GLU A 72 10.63 -20.41 16.29
CA GLU A 72 9.80 -19.60 17.19
C GLU A 72 10.69 -18.99 18.27
N ASP A 73 10.61 -17.68 18.44
CA ASP A 73 11.29 -16.97 19.52
C ASP A 73 10.34 -16.81 20.71
N PRO A 74 10.76 -17.16 21.96
CA PRO A 74 9.96 -16.96 23.15
C PRO A 74 9.49 -15.52 23.39
N LYS A 75 10.07 -14.54 22.69
CA LYS A 75 9.66 -13.14 22.72
C LYS A 75 8.47 -12.82 21.81
N GLY A 76 7.85 -13.83 21.18
CA GLY A 76 6.68 -13.65 20.34
C GLY A 76 7.00 -13.34 18.87
N PHE A 77 8.11 -13.84 18.35
CA PHE A 77 8.47 -13.72 16.94
C PHE A 77 8.62 -15.09 16.28
N GLU A 78 8.29 -15.17 15.01
CA GLU A 78 8.36 -16.38 14.19
C GLU A 78 9.24 -16.14 12.96
N LEU A 79 10.17 -17.07 12.67
CA LEU A 79 10.94 -17.08 11.42
C LEU A 79 10.25 -18.00 10.42
N TRP A 80 9.82 -17.44 9.32
CA TRP A 80 9.21 -18.17 8.22
C TRP A 80 10.13 -18.27 7.02
N GLN A 81 10.25 -19.49 6.46
CA GLN A 81 10.82 -19.70 5.13
C GLN A 81 9.68 -19.66 4.12
N THR A 82 9.76 -18.72 3.18
CA THR A 82 8.83 -18.56 2.06
C THR A 82 9.54 -18.79 0.73
N PRO A 83 8.83 -18.92 -0.40
CA PRO A 83 9.45 -18.92 -1.72
C PRO A 83 10.28 -17.65 -2.03
N ASN A 84 9.90 -16.52 -1.41
CA ASN A 84 10.49 -15.20 -1.65
C ASN A 84 11.61 -14.85 -0.65
N GLY A 85 11.96 -15.75 0.27
CA GLY A 85 12.99 -15.52 1.28
C GLY A 85 12.58 -15.92 2.69
N ARG A 86 13.41 -15.54 3.65
CA ARG A 86 13.14 -15.75 5.08
C ARG A 86 12.74 -14.44 5.72
N TYR A 87 11.72 -14.49 6.56
CA TYR A 87 11.19 -13.32 7.26
C TYR A 87 10.90 -13.66 8.72
N TRP A 88 11.45 -12.87 9.63
CA TRP A 88 10.95 -12.74 10.98
C TRP A 88 9.68 -11.90 10.95
N ILE A 89 8.63 -12.38 11.61
CA ILE A 89 7.35 -11.68 11.74
C ILE A 89 6.87 -11.74 13.20
N PRO A 90 5.99 -10.85 13.65
CA PRO A 90 5.30 -11.01 14.92
C PRO A 90 4.45 -12.29 14.90
N ALA A 91 4.45 -13.03 16.00
CA ALA A 91 3.61 -14.21 16.15
C ALA A 91 2.12 -13.82 15.97
N GLY A 92 1.37 -14.63 15.22
CA GLY A 92 -0.01 -14.33 14.85
C GLY A 92 -0.18 -13.67 13.47
N SER A 93 0.86 -13.06 12.90
CA SER A 93 0.82 -12.40 11.58
C SER A 93 1.10 -13.32 10.39
N ARG A 94 1.07 -14.63 10.59
CA ARG A 94 1.42 -15.63 9.55
C ARG A 94 0.58 -15.56 8.27
N TYR A 95 -0.63 -15.03 8.34
CA TYR A 95 -1.50 -14.84 7.16
C TYR A 95 -1.25 -13.52 6.45
N VAL A 96 -0.62 -12.55 7.13
CA VAL A 96 -0.28 -11.23 6.59
C VAL A 96 0.91 -11.34 5.65
N LEU A 97 1.96 -12.04 6.06
CA LEU A 97 3.18 -12.18 5.26
C LEU A 97 2.90 -12.70 3.83
N PRO A 98 2.16 -13.81 3.61
CA PRO A 98 1.84 -14.25 2.25
C PRO A 98 1.01 -13.25 1.45
N PHE A 99 0.16 -12.44 2.12
CA PHE A 99 -0.62 -11.39 1.47
C PHE A 99 0.30 -10.27 0.94
N ASN A 100 1.19 -9.75 1.79
CA ASN A 100 2.15 -8.71 1.41
C ASN A 100 3.13 -9.20 0.33
N LEU A 101 3.59 -10.45 0.41
CA LEU A 101 4.42 -11.06 -0.63
C LEU A 101 3.66 -11.18 -1.96
N ALA A 102 2.37 -11.52 -1.94
CA ALA A 102 1.54 -11.59 -3.14
C ALA A 102 1.34 -10.21 -3.80
N GLU A 103 1.32 -9.14 -3.03
CA GLU A 103 1.34 -7.77 -3.55
C GLU A 103 2.63 -7.48 -4.31
N GLN A 104 3.78 -7.92 -3.80
CA GLN A 104 5.06 -7.75 -4.47
C GLN A 104 5.16 -8.60 -5.75
N GLU A 105 4.63 -9.83 -5.76
CA GLU A 105 4.52 -10.63 -6.99
C GLU A 105 3.71 -9.89 -8.08
N ARG A 106 2.71 -9.13 -7.68
CA ARG A 106 1.89 -8.31 -8.57
C ARG A 106 2.53 -6.95 -8.88
N LYS A 107 3.65 -6.62 -8.25
CA LYS A 107 4.36 -5.33 -8.39
C LYS A 107 3.45 -4.12 -8.16
N ILE A 108 2.63 -4.17 -7.10
CA ILE A 108 1.63 -3.12 -6.86
C ILE A 108 2.25 -1.74 -6.57
N TYR A 109 3.50 -1.70 -6.08
CA TYR A 109 4.24 -0.45 -5.86
C TYR A 109 5.09 -0.01 -7.07
N GLY A 110 4.71 -0.48 -8.26
CA GLY A 110 5.23 0.00 -9.52
C GLY A 110 6.45 -0.73 -10.03
N THR A 111 6.69 -0.55 -11.31
CA THR A 111 7.86 -1.05 -12.04
C THR A 111 8.26 -0.06 -13.13
N GLY A 112 9.43 -0.22 -13.68
CA GLY A 112 9.94 0.66 -14.73
C GLY A 112 9.90 2.11 -14.27
N ASP A 113 9.39 3.01 -15.07
CA ASP A 113 9.36 4.45 -14.81
C ASP A 113 8.66 4.88 -13.50
N PHE A 114 7.91 4.02 -12.85
CA PHE A 114 7.12 4.34 -11.64
C PHE A 114 7.58 3.58 -10.39
N GLY A 115 8.51 2.64 -10.52
CA GLY A 115 9.05 1.87 -9.40
C GLY A 115 10.43 2.33 -8.95
N PRO A 116 11.05 1.63 -7.97
CA PRO A 116 12.42 1.88 -7.55
C PRO A 116 13.41 1.47 -8.64
N HIS A 117 14.56 2.16 -8.71
CA HIS A 117 15.62 1.91 -9.67
C HIS A 117 16.97 1.64 -8.99
N ALA A 118 17.90 1.12 -9.76
CA ALA A 118 19.28 0.94 -9.30
C ALA A 118 19.93 2.30 -8.96
N GLY A 119 20.54 2.37 -7.79
CA GLY A 119 21.21 3.55 -7.27
C GLY A 119 20.31 4.54 -6.54
N ASP A 120 19.00 4.29 -6.45
CA ASP A 120 18.07 5.15 -5.74
C ASP A 120 18.35 5.24 -4.24
N ILE A 121 18.00 6.38 -3.65
CA ILE A 121 17.74 6.55 -2.23
C ILE A 121 16.21 6.56 -2.08
N THR A 122 15.68 5.56 -1.36
CA THR A 122 14.24 5.32 -1.23
C THR A 122 13.76 5.57 0.20
N LEU A 123 12.53 6.03 0.33
CA LEU A 123 11.80 6.10 1.60
C LEU A 123 10.65 5.12 1.55
N ASP A 124 10.71 4.05 2.36
CA ASP A 124 9.62 3.10 2.55
C ASP A 124 8.83 3.48 3.81
N CYS A 125 7.77 4.25 3.64
CA CYS A 125 6.88 4.67 4.71
C CYS A 125 5.81 3.60 4.95
N GLY A 126 5.83 3.02 6.17
CA GLY A 126 5.09 1.81 6.51
C GLY A 126 5.85 0.56 6.06
N ALA A 127 7.12 0.47 6.47
CA ALA A 127 7.99 -0.63 6.04
C ALA A 127 7.58 -2.00 6.59
N ASN A 128 6.75 -2.03 7.64
CA ASN A 128 6.28 -3.25 8.29
C ASN A 128 7.46 -4.18 8.62
N VAL A 129 7.40 -5.44 8.23
CA VAL A 129 8.52 -6.40 8.42
C VAL A 129 9.55 -6.36 7.28
N GLY A 130 9.38 -5.45 6.30
CA GLY A 130 10.36 -5.17 5.25
C GLY A 130 10.12 -5.89 3.92
N VAL A 131 8.91 -6.35 3.63
CA VAL A 131 8.64 -7.04 2.35
C VAL A 131 8.93 -6.10 1.15
N THR A 132 8.54 -4.81 1.25
CA THR A 132 8.87 -3.80 0.22
C THR A 132 10.35 -3.43 0.22
N VAL A 133 10.99 -3.34 1.39
CA VAL A 133 12.44 -3.13 1.52
C VAL A 133 13.22 -4.16 0.69
N HIS A 134 12.79 -5.44 0.71
CA HIS A 134 13.39 -6.50 -0.11
C HIS A 134 13.33 -6.18 -1.60
N GLU A 135 12.17 -5.75 -2.10
CA GLU A 135 11.96 -5.42 -3.50
C GLU A 135 12.77 -4.19 -3.94
N GLU A 136 12.87 -3.17 -3.09
CA GLU A 136 13.68 -1.97 -3.35
C GLU A 136 15.18 -2.32 -3.43
N LEU A 137 15.67 -3.14 -2.50
CA LEU A 137 17.03 -3.63 -2.53
C LEU A 137 17.31 -4.53 -3.75
N ALA A 138 16.36 -5.38 -4.11
CA ALA A 138 16.44 -6.24 -5.31
C ALA A 138 16.42 -5.43 -6.61
N ALA A 139 15.70 -4.30 -6.65
CA ALA A 139 15.76 -3.33 -7.74
C ALA A 139 17.10 -2.58 -7.83
N GLY A 140 17.97 -2.75 -6.82
CA GLY A 140 19.30 -2.15 -6.78
C GLY A 140 19.34 -0.78 -6.09
N ALA A 141 18.37 -0.46 -5.23
CA ALA A 141 18.42 0.75 -4.42
C ALA A 141 19.74 0.83 -3.64
N LYS A 142 20.34 2.01 -3.63
CA LYS A 142 21.59 2.28 -2.91
C LYS A 142 21.36 2.32 -1.40
N THR A 143 20.28 2.96 -1.00
CA THR A 143 19.89 3.10 0.40
C THR A 143 18.37 3.07 0.51
N VAL A 144 17.85 2.28 1.42
CA VAL A 144 16.43 2.23 1.79
C VAL A 144 16.29 2.78 3.20
N VAL A 145 15.52 3.85 3.35
CA VAL A 145 15.10 4.36 4.65
C VAL A 145 13.76 3.72 4.99
N ALA A 146 13.80 2.71 5.85
CA ALA A 146 12.63 1.97 6.31
C ALA A 146 12.01 2.69 7.53
N ILE A 147 10.83 3.26 7.34
CA ILE A 147 10.14 4.06 8.35
C ILE A 147 8.96 3.25 8.87
N GLU A 148 8.98 2.94 10.16
CA GLU A 148 8.01 2.05 10.79
C GLU A 148 7.77 2.47 12.25
N PRO A 149 6.52 2.71 12.69
CA PRO A 149 6.22 3.10 14.06
C PRO A 149 6.06 1.93 15.03
N ALA A 150 5.60 0.75 14.58
CA ALA A 150 5.25 -0.36 15.45
C ALA A 150 6.50 -1.08 16.00
N PRO A 151 6.67 -1.18 17.34
CA PRO A 151 7.88 -1.75 17.94
C PRO A 151 8.15 -3.20 17.51
N GLU A 152 7.12 -4.01 17.31
CA GLU A 152 7.26 -5.41 16.89
C GLU A 152 7.74 -5.51 15.45
N ASN A 153 7.21 -4.69 14.55
CA ASN A 153 7.66 -4.62 13.16
C ASN A 153 9.10 -4.11 13.06
N ILE A 154 9.47 -3.11 13.86
CA ILE A 154 10.85 -2.59 13.95
C ILE A 154 11.83 -3.69 14.38
N GLU A 155 11.47 -4.53 15.35
CA GLU A 155 12.30 -5.66 15.76
C GLU A 155 12.44 -6.68 14.62
N CYS A 156 11.37 -6.95 13.88
CA CYS A 156 11.42 -7.80 12.70
C CYS A 156 12.32 -7.21 11.59
N LEU A 157 12.22 -5.90 11.31
CA LEU A 157 13.11 -5.21 10.37
C LEU A 157 14.58 -5.35 10.78
N ARG A 158 14.91 -5.18 12.06
CA ARG A 158 16.30 -5.35 12.57
C ARG A 158 16.84 -6.75 12.34
N ARG A 159 16.01 -7.77 12.51
CA ARG A 159 16.38 -9.17 12.27
C ARG A 159 16.50 -9.50 10.79
N ASN A 160 15.54 -9.04 10.00
CA ASN A 160 15.47 -9.35 8.58
C ASN A 160 16.59 -8.68 7.77
N TYR A 161 17.05 -7.50 8.22
CA TYR A 161 18.02 -6.66 7.48
C TYR A 161 19.28 -6.34 8.27
N ALA A 162 19.68 -7.21 9.21
CA ALA A 162 20.85 -6.97 10.08
C ALA A 162 22.12 -6.64 9.28
N SER A 163 22.37 -7.34 8.17
CA SER A 163 23.51 -7.14 7.28
C SER A 163 23.44 -5.79 6.54
N GLU A 164 22.27 -5.47 6.00
CA GLU A 164 22.02 -4.24 5.26
C GLU A 164 22.04 -3.01 6.17
N ILE A 165 21.59 -3.14 7.40
CA ILE A 165 21.69 -2.09 8.42
C ILE A 165 23.16 -1.88 8.80
N GLN A 166 23.92 -2.94 9.04
CA GLN A 166 25.35 -2.84 9.35
C GLN A 166 26.14 -2.17 8.22
N SER A 167 25.79 -2.44 6.98
CA SER A 167 26.45 -1.83 5.80
C SER A 167 25.93 -0.44 5.44
N GLY A 168 24.90 0.08 6.13
CA GLY A 168 24.26 1.36 5.83
C GLY A 168 23.35 1.35 4.60
N ARG A 169 23.05 0.19 4.04
CA ARG A 169 22.10 0.05 2.91
C ARG A 169 20.64 0.18 3.36
N VAL A 170 20.34 -0.19 4.61
CA VAL A 170 19.05 0.00 5.25
C VAL A 170 19.22 0.89 6.48
N ILE A 171 18.42 1.92 6.61
CA ILE A 171 18.34 2.80 7.76
C ILE A 171 16.94 2.68 8.33
N ILE A 172 16.81 2.31 9.60
CA ILE A 172 15.50 2.22 10.26
C ILE A 172 15.19 3.54 10.97
N VAL A 173 14.04 4.13 10.67
CA VAL A 173 13.46 5.27 11.39
C VAL A 173 12.26 4.77 12.19
N SER A 174 12.44 4.68 13.51
CA SER A 174 11.43 4.14 14.44
C SER A 174 10.42 5.23 14.84
N LYS A 175 9.72 5.81 13.87
CA LYS A 175 8.72 6.88 14.02
C LYS A 175 7.58 6.67 13.02
N GLY A 176 6.41 7.24 13.31
CA GLY A 176 5.35 7.39 12.31
C GLY A 176 5.58 8.64 11.45
N VAL A 177 5.14 8.60 10.20
CA VAL A 177 5.17 9.79 9.32
C VAL A 177 3.88 10.61 9.50
N TRP A 178 4.04 11.92 9.66
CA TRP A 178 2.94 12.85 9.95
C TRP A 178 3.18 14.23 9.33
N ASP A 179 2.32 15.20 9.69
CA ASP A 179 2.44 16.60 9.24
C ASP A 179 3.32 17.48 10.15
N ARG A 180 3.79 16.96 11.30
CA ARG A 180 4.65 17.60 12.28
C ARG A 180 5.22 16.57 13.25
N ASP A 181 6.21 16.98 14.04
CA ASP A 181 6.66 16.23 15.21
C ASP A 181 5.55 16.21 16.28
N ASP A 182 5.23 15.02 16.77
CA ASP A 182 4.19 14.79 17.79
C ASP A 182 4.39 13.40 18.44
N PHE A 183 3.50 13.06 19.36
CA PHE A 183 3.36 11.72 19.92
C PHE A 183 1.90 11.30 19.86
N LEU A 184 1.61 10.18 19.23
CA LEU A 184 0.25 9.63 19.17
C LEU A 184 0.19 8.20 19.70
N THR A 185 -1.02 7.78 20.04
CA THR A 185 -1.34 6.37 20.31
C THR A 185 -1.46 5.61 19.00
N LEU A 186 -0.64 4.58 18.83
CA LEU A 186 -0.75 3.63 17.72
C LEU A 186 -1.70 2.50 18.11
N ARG A 187 -2.66 2.20 17.25
CA ARG A 187 -3.55 1.04 17.40
C ARG A 187 -2.96 -0.14 16.66
N VAL A 188 -2.51 -1.12 17.43
CA VAL A 188 -1.85 -2.32 16.92
C VAL A 188 -2.87 -3.45 16.84
N ASP A 189 -2.95 -4.11 15.70
CA ASP A 189 -3.75 -5.32 15.53
C ASP A 189 -2.90 -6.57 15.81
N PRO A 190 -3.12 -7.30 16.94
CA PRO A 190 -2.30 -8.45 17.32
C PRO A 190 -2.33 -9.62 16.32
N LYS A 191 -3.25 -9.60 15.37
CA LYS A 191 -3.43 -10.64 14.35
C LYS A 191 -3.04 -10.18 12.94
N ASN A 192 -2.80 -8.87 12.79
CA ASN A 192 -2.49 -8.26 11.51
C ASN A 192 -1.54 -7.08 11.67
N SER A 193 -0.26 -7.37 11.82
CA SER A 193 0.78 -6.36 12.01
C SER A 193 0.95 -5.37 10.84
N ALA A 194 0.26 -5.59 9.72
CA ALA A 194 0.22 -4.64 8.61
C ALA A 194 -0.96 -3.65 8.70
N ALA A 195 -1.84 -3.82 9.70
CA ALA A 195 -3.02 -2.97 9.88
C ALA A 195 -2.91 -1.99 11.06
N ASP A 196 -1.68 -1.77 11.55
CA ASP A 196 -1.39 -0.85 12.64
C ASP A 196 -1.57 0.61 12.19
N SER A 197 -2.41 1.38 12.89
CA SER A 197 -2.83 2.70 12.42
C SER A 197 -2.92 3.75 13.52
N PHE A 198 -2.56 5.00 13.19
CA PHE A 198 -2.86 6.18 14.00
C PHE A 198 -4.26 6.75 13.71
N VAL A 199 -4.85 6.42 12.59
CA VAL A 199 -6.09 7.01 12.05
C VAL A 199 -7.26 6.05 12.14
N ILE A 200 -7.08 4.83 11.62
CA ILE A 200 -8.15 3.85 11.50
C ILE A 200 -8.36 3.14 12.83
N HIS A 201 -9.62 3.05 13.25
CA HIS A 201 -10.01 2.30 14.45
C HIS A 201 -10.58 0.94 14.04
N ARG A 202 -9.92 -0.14 14.51
CA ARG A 202 -10.38 -1.51 14.26
C ARG A 202 -10.77 -2.19 15.57
N GLU A 203 -11.80 -3.02 15.53
CA GLU A 203 -12.24 -3.78 16.70
C GLU A 203 -11.14 -4.79 17.10
N GLY A 204 -10.81 -4.81 18.39
CA GLY A 204 -9.77 -5.70 18.95
C GLY A 204 -8.34 -5.18 18.85
N ALA A 205 -8.12 -3.99 18.28
CA ALA A 205 -6.82 -3.35 18.33
C ALA A 205 -6.41 -2.96 19.75
N VAL A 206 -5.11 -3.00 20.01
CA VAL A 206 -4.48 -2.65 21.29
C VAL A 206 -3.76 -1.32 21.16
N ASP A 207 -3.95 -0.44 22.12
CA ASP A 207 -3.31 0.87 22.12
C ASP A 207 -1.86 0.80 22.63
N VAL A 208 -0.94 1.36 21.84
CA VAL A 208 0.46 1.59 22.21
C VAL A 208 0.70 3.09 22.26
N ASP A 209 0.93 3.61 23.46
CA ASP A 209 1.02 5.03 23.71
C ASP A 209 2.38 5.64 23.40
N LYS A 210 2.37 6.93 23.06
CA LYS A 210 3.56 7.78 22.88
C LYS A 210 4.53 7.30 21.79
N ILE A 211 3.97 6.83 20.69
CA ILE A 211 4.77 6.58 19.50
C ILE A 211 5.18 7.93 18.90
N PRO A 212 6.48 8.17 18.70
CA PRO A 212 6.94 9.43 18.12
C PRO A 212 6.56 9.53 16.65
N LEU A 213 6.16 10.72 16.24
CA LEU A 213 5.88 11.09 14.87
C LEU A 213 6.90 12.11 14.38
N THR A 214 7.09 12.17 13.07
CA THR A 214 7.92 13.18 12.42
C THR A 214 7.45 13.42 10.98
N THR A 215 8.02 14.39 10.31
CA THR A 215 7.74 14.66 8.90
C THR A 215 8.75 13.97 7.98
N ILE A 216 8.37 13.74 6.73
CA ILE A 216 9.32 13.27 5.70
C ILE A 216 10.43 14.29 5.52
N ASP A 217 10.12 15.59 5.53
CA ASP A 217 11.09 16.66 5.38
C ASP A 217 12.14 16.64 6.50
N GLU A 218 11.71 16.40 7.77
CA GLU A 218 12.65 16.25 8.90
C GLU A 218 13.49 14.98 8.78
N ILE A 219 12.94 13.85 8.35
CA ILE A 219 13.72 12.62 8.13
C ILE A 219 14.84 12.88 7.11
N VAL A 220 14.52 13.54 6.01
CA VAL A 220 15.50 13.88 4.96
C VAL A 220 16.59 14.78 5.50
N ALA A 221 16.23 15.81 6.31
CA ALA A 221 17.16 16.75 6.93
C ALA A 221 18.05 16.06 7.99
N ASP A 222 17.47 15.30 8.92
CA ASP A 222 18.17 14.62 10.00
C ASP A 222 19.19 13.59 9.48
N LEU A 223 18.81 12.81 8.47
CA LEU A 223 19.67 11.84 7.81
C LEU A 223 20.63 12.46 6.79
N LYS A 224 20.49 13.78 6.53
CA LYS A 224 21.29 14.51 5.55
C LYS A 224 21.31 13.81 4.19
N LEU A 225 20.14 13.35 3.75
CA LEU A 225 20.03 12.65 2.48
C LEU A 225 20.35 13.62 1.33
N PRO A 226 21.27 13.28 0.43
CA PRO A 226 21.65 14.19 -0.66
C PRO A 226 20.56 14.31 -1.73
N ARG A 227 19.63 13.38 -1.77
CA ARG A 227 18.46 13.32 -2.65
C ARG A 227 17.46 12.28 -2.15
N VAL A 228 16.25 12.33 -2.66
CA VAL A 228 15.23 11.29 -2.54
C VAL A 228 14.75 10.97 -3.95
N ASP A 229 14.82 9.70 -4.37
CA ASP A 229 14.52 9.28 -5.74
C ASP A 229 13.18 8.54 -5.84
N TYR A 230 12.77 7.89 -4.76
CA TYR A 230 11.53 7.14 -4.70
C TYR A 230 10.94 7.15 -3.29
N ILE A 231 9.63 7.25 -3.19
CA ILE A 231 8.86 7.16 -1.93
C ILE A 231 7.73 6.16 -2.12
N LYS A 232 7.67 5.15 -1.28
CA LYS A 232 6.46 4.33 -1.07
C LYS A 232 5.74 4.83 0.17
N LEU A 233 4.41 4.98 0.07
CA LEU A 233 3.55 5.31 1.21
C LEU A 233 2.41 4.29 1.27
N ASP A 234 2.39 3.55 2.37
CA ASP A 234 1.33 2.62 2.75
C ASP A 234 1.29 2.59 4.27
N ILE A 235 0.55 3.53 4.85
CA ILE A 235 0.61 3.91 6.27
C ILE A 235 -0.76 4.01 6.93
N GLU A 236 -1.66 3.15 6.45
CA GLU A 236 -2.93 2.84 7.09
C GLU A 236 -3.78 4.09 7.41
N GLY A 237 -3.95 4.97 6.40
CA GLY A 237 -4.82 6.14 6.45
C GLY A 237 -4.12 7.47 6.75
N ALA A 238 -2.84 7.46 7.09
CA ALA A 238 -2.09 8.67 7.40
C ALA A 238 -1.45 9.35 6.16
N GLU A 239 -1.67 8.84 4.94
CA GLU A 239 -1.05 9.33 3.70
C GLU A 239 -1.22 10.83 3.48
N PRO A 240 -2.42 11.45 3.67
CA PRO A 240 -2.56 12.89 3.51
C PRO A 240 -1.72 13.70 4.52
N LYS A 241 -1.55 13.17 5.74
CA LYS A 241 -0.72 13.78 6.78
C LYS A 241 0.76 13.71 6.41
N ALA A 242 1.23 12.55 5.97
CA ALA A 242 2.61 12.36 5.52
C ALA A 242 2.94 13.27 4.34
N LEU A 243 2.04 13.41 3.36
CA LEU A 243 2.22 14.33 2.22
C LEU A 243 2.27 15.80 2.65
N ALA A 244 1.51 16.20 3.66
CA ALA A 244 1.60 17.55 4.23
C ALA A 244 2.94 17.82 4.89
N GLY A 245 3.62 16.78 5.43
CA GLY A 245 4.96 16.82 6.00
C GLY A 245 6.10 16.49 5.02
N ALA A 246 5.79 16.44 3.71
CA ALA A 246 6.76 16.12 2.66
C ALA A 246 6.94 17.23 1.61
N ARG A 247 6.40 18.40 1.86
CA ARG A 247 6.28 19.48 0.84
C ARG A 247 7.62 19.90 0.26
N GLU A 248 8.64 20.06 1.10
CA GLU A 248 9.98 20.46 0.67
C GLU A 248 10.65 19.34 -0.13
N THR A 249 10.54 18.10 0.36
CA THR A 249 11.06 16.92 -0.33
C THR A 249 10.43 16.75 -1.72
N LEU A 250 9.10 16.86 -1.82
CA LEU A 250 8.37 16.74 -3.09
C LEU A 250 8.73 17.87 -4.05
N ALA A 251 8.80 19.11 -3.56
CA ALA A 251 9.11 20.27 -4.40
C ALA A 251 10.57 20.26 -4.89
N HIS A 252 11.51 19.84 -4.04
CA HIS A 252 12.94 19.93 -4.33
C HIS A 252 13.46 18.75 -5.14
N TYR A 253 13.12 17.52 -4.74
CA TYR A 253 13.67 16.31 -5.36
C TYR A 253 12.75 15.70 -6.41
N LYS A 254 11.45 15.99 -6.36
CA LYS A 254 10.43 15.39 -7.24
C LYS A 254 10.60 13.87 -7.34
N PRO A 255 10.64 13.13 -6.21
CA PRO A 255 10.80 11.68 -6.23
C PRO A 255 9.64 11.00 -6.96
N ARG A 256 9.87 9.84 -7.55
CA ARG A 256 8.78 8.95 -7.94
C ARG A 256 8.05 8.48 -6.70
N ILE A 257 6.71 8.36 -6.78
CA ILE A 257 5.88 8.01 -5.61
C ILE A 257 4.98 6.85 -5.98
N SER A 258 4.91 5.87 -5.08
CA SER A 258 3.85 4.84 -5.05
C SER A 258 3.10 4.96 -3.74
N ILE A 259 1.81 5.27 -3.80
CA ILE A 259 1.02 5.59 -2.63
C ILE A 259 -0.29 4.83 -2.60
N ALA A 260 -0.54 4.13 -1.47
CA ALA A 260 -1.80 3.44 -1.21
C ALA A 260 -2.98 4.42 -1.15
N THR A 261 -4.11 4.03 -1.74
CA THR A 261 -5.29 4.89 -1.80
C THR A 261 -6.58 4.19 -1.38
N TYR A 262 -6.46 2.97 -0.85
CA TYR A 262 -7.62 2.14 -0.47
C TYR A 262 -8.04 2.31 0.99
N HIS A 263 -7.26 2.99 1.82
CA HIS A 263 -7.53 3.12 3.25
C HIS A 263 -8.76 3.97 3.56
N GLU A 264 -8.91 5.11 2.87
CA GLU A 264 -10.04 6.02 3.06
C GLU A 264 -10.77 6.32 1.73
N PRO A 265 -12.09 6.50 1.75
CA PRO A 265 -12.89 6.70 0.53
C PRO A 265 -12.48 7.88 -0.33
N ASP A 266 -11.94 8.93 0.25
CA ASP A 266 -11.57 10.18 -0.43
C ASP A 266 -10.08 10.24 -0.85
N HIS A 267 -9.25 9.28 -0.43
CA HIS A 267 -7.82 9.23 -0.76
C HIS A 267 -7.55 9.31 -2.27
N PRO A 268 -8.28 8.62 -3.16
CA PRO A 268 -8.06 8.73 -4.61
C PRO A 268 -8.22 10.15 -5.16
N ARG A 269 -8.93 11.04 -4.45
CA ARG A 269 -9.12 12.45 -4.82
C ARG A 269 -8.13 13.36 -4.09
N VAL A 270 -8.03 13.23 -2.77
CA VAL A 270 -7.25 14.14 -1.91
C VAL A 270 -5.74 14.01 -2.15
N ILE A 271 -5.25 12.77 -2.31
CA ILE A 271 -3.81 12.50 -2.51
C ILE A 271 -3.26 13.18 -3.76
N PRO A 272 -3.87 13.05 -4.97
CA PRO A 272 -3.40 13.79 -6.14
C PRO A 272 -3.43 15.31 -6.00
N GLU A 273 -4.41 15.86 -5.27
CA GLU A 273 -4.51 17.29 -5.01
C GLU A 273 -3.30 17.78 -4.17
N LEU A 274 -2.96 17.05 -3.10
CA LEU A 274 -1.83 17.38 -2.22
C LEU A 274 -0.48 17.28 -2.93
N ILE A 275 -0.27 16.23 -3.71
CA ILE A 275 0.98 16.04 -4.46
C ILE A 275 1.16 17.14 -5.51
N ARG A 276 0.11 17.49 -6.27
CA ARG A 276 0.16 18.55 -7.27
C ARG A 276 0.28 19.93 -6.64
N ALA A 277 -0.23 20.14 -5.43
CA ALA A 277 -0.05 21.39 -4.70
C ALA A 277 1.40 21.60 -4.26
N ALA A 278 2.12 20.51 -3.92
CA ALA A 278 3.53 20.57 -3.59
C ALA A 278 4.40 20.70 -4.86
N GLN A 279 4.07 19.96 -5.93
CA GLN A 279 4.81 19.97 -7.19
C GLN A 279 3.86 19.73 -8.39
N PRO A 280 3.46 20.78 -9.12
CA PRO A 280 2.49 20.67 -10.23
C PRO A 280 2.94 19.81 -11.41
N GLY A 281 4.26 19.56 -11.55
CA GLY A 281 4.85 18.83 -12.67
C GLY A 281 4.74 17.30 -12.57
N TYR A 282 4.01 16.74 -11.59
CA TYR A 282 3.84 15.29 -11.49
C TYR A 282 2.89 14.74 -12.55
N GLU A 283 3.36 13.73 -13.27
CA GLU A 283 2.53 12.83 -14.06
C GLU A 283 1.94 11.76 -13.13
N MET A 284 0.62 11.54 -13.20
CA MET A 284 -0.06 10.53 -12.39
C MET A 284 -0.47 9.34 -13.27
N ARG A 285 -0.27 8.14 -12.76
CA ARG A 285 -0.77 6.89 -13.32
C ARG A 285 -1.54 6.08 -12.27
N CYS A 286 -2.63 5.46 -12.70
CA CYS A 286 -3.40 4.54 -11.87
C CYS A 286 -2.71 3.18 -11.83
N GLY A 287 -2.60 2.60 -10.65
CA GLY A 287 -2.22 1.21 -10.44
C GLY A 287 -3.41 0.25 -10.60
N PRO A 288 -3.30 -0.97 -10.08
CA PRO A 288 -4.41 -1.90 -10.07
C PRO A 288 -5.64 -1.30 -9.38
N CYS A 289 -6.81 -1.52 -9.98
CA CYS A 289 -8.07 -1.09 -9.38
C CYS A 289 -8.78 -2.28 -8.74
N ALA A 290 -9.50 -2.01 -7.65
CA ALA A 290 -10.36 -2.95 -6.96
C ALA A 290 -11.80 -2.43 -6.86
N GLU A 291 -12.76 -3.36 -6.82
CA GLU A 291 -14.16 -3.07 -6.52
C GLU A 291 -14.35 -3.08 -5.01
N THR A 292 -14.72 -1.95 -4.43
CA THR A 292 -14.97 -1.77 -3.00
C THR A 292 -16.19 -0.88 -2.79
N ASP A 293 -17.13 -1.28 -1.94
CA ASP A 293 -18.31 -0.49 -1.58
C ASP A 293 -19.11 0.04 -2.79
N HIS A 294 -19.30 -0.81 -3.78
CA HIS A 294 -19.99 -0.46 -5.03
C HIS A 294 -19.35 0.71 -5.81
N ALA A 295 -18.05 0.87 -5.67
CA ALA A 295 -17.22 1.82 -6.42
C ALA A 295 -15.94 1.14 -6.90
N LEU A 296 -15.28 1.76 -7.86
CA LEU A 296 -13.93 1.35 -8.28
C LEU A 296 -12.92 2.34 -7.70
N ARG A 297 -11.92 1.79 -7.00
CA ARG A 297 -10.82 2.55 -6.43
C ARG A 297 -9.49 1.95 -6.87
N PRO A 298 -8.46 2.76 -7.11
CA PRO A 298 -7.11 2.23 -7.28
C PRO A 298 -6.58 1.73 -5.93
N ASP A 299 -5.86 0.61 -5.94
CA ASP A 299 -5.10 0.17 -4.77
C ASP A 299 -3.95 1.15 -4.52
N VAL A 300 -3.24 1.53 -5.58
CA VAL A 300 -2.08 2.43 -5.54
C VAL A 300 -2.16 3.45 -6.68
N LEU A 301 -1.76 4.68 -6.39
CA LEU A 301 -1.46 5.70 -7.40
C LEU A 301 0.04 5.89 -7.52
N TYR A 302 0.51 6.11 -8.74
CA TYR A 302 1.90 6.39 -9.07
C TYR A 302 2.07 7.82 -9.56
N PHE A 303 3.20 8.44 -9.17
CA PHE A 303 3.57 9.78 -9.62
C PHE A 303 5.05 9.82 -10.01
N LYS A 304 5.38 10.58 -11.07
CA LYS A 304 6.76 10.86 -11.52
C LYS A 304 6.94 12.27 -12.08
#